data_c39f3e120585de0e689707c46b3befdc
#
_entry.id   c39f3e120585de0e689707c46b3befdc
#
_cell.length_a   1.000
_cell.length_b   1.000
_cell.length_c   1.000
_cell.angle_alpha   90.00
_cell.angle_beta   90.00
_cell.angle_gamma   90.00
#
_symmetry.space_group_name_H-M   'P 1'
#
loop_
_entity.id
_entity.type
_entity.pdbx_description
1 polymer ?
#
loop_
_entity_poly.entity_id
_entity_poly.type
_entity_poly.pdbx_seq_one_letter_code
_entity_poly.pdbx_strand_id
1 'polypeptide(L)'
;MIKKKVDVLVVGSGIGGLTSGLFLSKRGFETLICEKNNFYGGTTACSQGMIWIPNTHHAKNAGISDNFENAKKYLKNELGNFYKEEFVDIFLKKGPVAIEELDKDTEVKFYLNDTPDYHSNEIGGVKTGRSLSPLPFDAKLLGKEFLNIRWPIPRMLVLGGMMVSTSEVATFLNPFSSIKKLFHVFKRILRYSIDRVKYPRGTELGNGNALVARCVHSLKKNNVELWKNSPIKELIFENDKVTGAVINKDGKDIIVESKYGVILATGGFANNKQLRDEICKGFEHSETLVDSSNTGDGINVAKKIGAKIDNDVASPGYWTPISLMKKKEENLVVPYGWFDRGRPGIIAVNNEGKRFVNESNSYHDIVFAMFNDSSKKNNFHFICDSGFIKKRGLGYLLPWPWTLNIKKYVDMNYINSAKTIEELAKKISVNKENLLDTIKKNNEYSRTGKDLEFNRGYSSFNHKLGDKTNIINPNLGPIIKPPFYSLKIEAATLGTATGLKTDENCRVYNSNGSPIEGLYAAGNDMTSMMRGFYPGGGITIGPAISFSYQIAEYIKEIKHNG
;
A
#
# COMPACT_ATOMS: atom_id res chain seq x y z
N MET A 1 -15.14 36.98 -3.82
CA MET A 1 -14.19 35.87 -3.64
C MET A 1 -12.98 36.05 -4.55
N ILE A 2 -11.79 35.70 -4.09
CA ILE A 2 -10.57 35.71 -4.90
C ILE A 2 -10.70 34.64 -5.99
N LYS A 3 -10.29 34.96 -7.22
CA LYS A 3 -10.30 34.03 -8.35
C LYS A 3 -8.89 33.67 -8.79
N LYS A 4 -8.64 32.42 -9.09
CA LYS A 4 -7.43 31.88 -9.73
C LYS A 4 -7.84 31.13 -10.99
N LYS A 5 -7.11 31.30 -12.09
CA LYS A 5 -7.33 30.56 -13.34
C LYS A 5 -6.18 29.62 -13.57
N VAL A 6 -6.47 28.41 -14.05
CA VAL A 6 -5.49 27.38 -14.43
C VAL A 6 -6.03 26.57 -15.62
N ASP A 7 -5.15 25.83 -16.28
CA ASP A 7 -5.60 24.88 -17.30
C ASP A 7 -6.25 23.67 -16.66
N VAL A 8 -5.63 23.09 -15.63
CA VAL A 8 -6.14 21.90 -14.91
C VAL A 8 -5.95 22.06 -13.41
N LEU A 9 -6.99 21.80 -12.64
CA LEU A 9 -6.93 21.71 -11.18
C LEU A 9 -6.81 20.25 -10.75
N VAL A 10 -5.83 19.93 -9.92
CA VAL A 10 -5.64 18.61 -9.30
C VAL A 10 -5.90 18.71 -7.80
N VAL A 11 -6.76 17.86 -7.27
CA VAL A 11 -7.12 17.84 -5.85
C VAL A 11 -6.57 16.60 -5.18
N GLY A 12 -5.57 16.77 -4.31
CA GLY A 12 -4.83 15.73 -3.60
C GLY A 12 -3.38 15.61 -4.08
N SER A 13 -2.47 15.37 -3.14
CA SER A 13 -1.02 15.22 -3.38
C SER A 13 -0.50 13.81 -3.10
N GLY A 14 -1.36 12.79 -3.17
CA GLY A 14 -0.96 11.40 -3.31
C GLY A 14 -0.32 11.13 -4.66
N ILE A 15 0.09 9.87 -4.94
CA ILE A 15 0.79 9.56 -6.20
C ILE A 15 -0.07 9.90 -7.43
N GLY A 16 -1.38 9.64 -7.40
CA GLY A 16 -2.27 10.00 -8.51
C GLY A 16 -2.24 11.49 -8.82
N GLY A 17 -2.34 12.37 -7.80
CA GLY A 17 -2.29 13.82 -7.99
C GLY A 17 -0.92 14.34 -8.40
N LEU A 18 0.16 13.86 -7.76
CA LEU A 18 1.52 14.31 -8.08
C LEU A 18 1.93 13.91 -9.50
N THR A 19 1.61 12.69 -9.94
CA THR A 19 1.93 12.24 -11.30
C THR A 19 1.02 12.86 -12.36
N SER A 20 -0.26 13.12 -12.06
CA SER A 20 -1.13 13.91 -12.94
C SER A 20 -0.53 15.30 -13.20
N GLY A 21 -0.10 16.00 -12.14
CA GLY A 21 0.55 17.29 -12.29
C GLY A 21 1.85 17.23 -13.08
N LEU A 22 2.67 16.18 -12.91
CA LEU A 22 3.90 15.99 -13.68
C LEU A 22 3.61 15.78 -15.16
N PHE A 23 2.73 14.86 -15.51
CA PHE A 23 2.41 14.56 -16.91
C PHE A 23 1.74 15.74 -17.61
N LEU A 24 0.86 16.47 -16.92
CA LEU A 24 0.24 17.68 -17.47
C LEU A 24 1.25 18.79 -17.70
N SER A 25 2.15 19.05 -16.75
CA SER A 25 3.18 20.09 -16.89
C SER A 25 4.14 19.78 -18.06
N LYS A 26 4.46 18.51 -18.28
CA LYS A 26 5.27 18.08 -19.45
C LYS A 26 4.56 18.32 -20.79
N ARG A 27 3.23 18.39 -20.78
CA ARG A 27 2.39 18.70 -21.94
C ARG A 27 2.05 20.20 -22.06
N GLY A 28 2.70 21.04 -21.22
CA GLY A 28 2.55 22.50 -21.27
C GLY A 28 1.23 23.03 -20.73
N PHE A 29 0.60 22.32 -19.77
CA PHE A 29 -0.58 22.79 -19.07
C PHE A 29 -0.21 23.52 -17.78
N GLU A 30 -0.80 24.70 -17.56
CA GLU A 30 -0.75 25.37 -16.25
C GLU A 30 -1.60 24.56 -15.25
N THR A 31 -0.92 23.95 -14.29
CA THR A 31 -1.53 23.02 -13.34
C THR A 31 -1.35 23.50 -11.92
N LEU A 32 -2.43 23.46 -11.14
CA LEU A 32 -2.41 23.68 -9.69
C LEU A 32 -2.73 22.38 -8.98
N ILE A 33 -1.92 22.00 -7.98
CA ILE A 33 -2.19 20.87 -7.10
C ILE A 33 -2.57 21.39 -5.71
N CYS A 34 -3.76 21.02 -5.20
CA CYS A 34 -4.23 21.38 -3.87
C CYS A 34 -4.18 20.19 -2.93
N GLU A 35 -3.54 20.33 -1.77
CA GLU A 35 -3.47 19.36 -0.68
C GLU A 35 -4.17 19.91 0.55
N LYS A 36 -5.09 19.13 1.15
CA LYS A 36 -5.81 19.60 2.35
C LYS A 36 -4.95 19.65 3.60
N ASN A 37 -3.93 18.80 3.69
CA ASN A 37 -3.00 18.73 4.81
C ASN A 37 -1.90 19.78 4.72
N ASN A 38 -1.18 19.91 5.83
CA ASN A 38 0.07 20.67 5.90
C ASN A 38 1.27 19.91 5.29
N PHE A 39 1.08 18.68 4.80
CA PHE A 39 2.12 17.82 4.24
C PHE A 39 1.66 17.19 2.94
N TYR A 40 2.57 17.13 1.96
CA TYR A 40 2.35 16.41 0.70
C TYR A 40 2.58 14.91 0.85
N GLY A 41 1.86 14.13 0.05
CA GLY A 41 2.15 12.74 -0.22
C GLY A 41 1.11 11.73 0.28
N GLY A 42 0.17 12.12 1.14
CA GLY A 42 -0.89 11.25 1.64
C GLY A 42 -0.38 9.87 2.07
N THR A 43 -1.16 8.82 1.81
CA THR A 43 -0.79 7.43 2.10
C THR A 43 0.43 6.95 1.32
N THR A 44 0.70 7.51 0.13
CA THR A 44 1.87 7.15 -0.67
C THR A 44 3.17 7.38 0.11
N ALA A 45 3.31 8.51 0.81
CA ALA A 45 4.49 8.81 1.63
C ALA A 45 4.70 7.83 2.78
N CYS A 46 3.64 7.20 3.26
CA CYS A 46 3.65 6.22 4.36
C CYS A 46 3.84 4.78 3.89
N SER A 47 3.79 4.53 2.57
CA SER A 47 3.85 3.20 1.96
C SER A 47 5.28 2.73 1.68
N GLN A 48 5.43 1.47 1.23
CA GLN A 48 6.69 0.98 0.70
C GLN A 48 7.04 1.58 -0.67
N GLY A 49 6.11 2.27 -1.32
CA GLY A 49 6.33 2.90 -2.63
C GLY A 49 6.53 1.89 -3.77
N MET A 50 6.19 0.62 -3.57
CA MET A 50 6.26 -0.37 -4.64
C MET A 50 5.23 -0.06 -5.74
N ILE A 51 5.60 -0.35 -6.97
CA ILE A 51 4.82 -0.10 -8.17
C ILE A 51 4.75 -1.39 -8.96
N TRP A 52 3.55 -1.87 -9.25
CA TRP A 52 3.35 -3.04 -10.07
C TRP A 52 2.90 -2.62 -11.48
N ILE A 53 3.81 -2.73 -12.44
CA ILE A 53 3.57 -2.44 -13.87
C ILE A 53 4.39 -3.44 -14.69
N PRO A 54 3.74 -4.36 -15.43
CA PRO A 54 4.41 -5.28 -16.34
C PRO A 54 5.11 -4.58 -17.52
N ASN A 55 6.09 -5.24 -18.11
CA ASN A 55 6.72 -4.87 -19.39
C ASN A 55 7.48 -3.55 -19.40
N THR A 56 7.92 -3.04 -18.27
CA THR A 56 8.73 -1.82 -18.19
C THR A 56 10.09 -2.01 -18.85
N HIS A 57 10.72 -0.90 -19.27
CA HIS A 57 12.10 -0.93 -19.77
C HIS A 57 13.10 -1.49 -18.74
N HIS A 58 12.84 -1.35 -17.44
CA HIS A 58 13.67 -1.97 -16.39
C HIS A 58 13.67 -3.49 -16.48
N ALA A 59 12.51 -4.12 -16.71
CA ALA A 59 12.43 -5.56 -16.89
C ALA A 59 13.13 -6.01 -18.17
N LYS A 60 12.93 -5.29 -19.28
CA LYS A 60 13.59 -5.56 -20.57
C LYS A 60 15.11 -5.45 -20.46
N ASN A 61 15.61 -4.39 -19.82
CA ASN A 61 17.05 -4.18 -19.62
C ASN A 61 17.69 -5.24 -18.70
N ALA A 62 16.91 -5.84 -17.82
CA ALA A 62 17.33 -6.96 -16.98
C ALA A 62 17.23 -8.33 -17.68
N GLY A 63 16.86 -8.37 -18.96
CA GLY A 63 16.71 -9.60 -19.73
C GLY A 63 15.53 -10.48 -19.31
N ILE A 64 14.53 -9.90 -18.64
CA ILE A 64 13.35 -10.64 -18.18
C ILE A 64 12.36 -10.78 -19.33
N SER A 65 12.05 -12.02 -19.67
CA SER A 65 11.07 -12.36 -20.69
C SER A 65 9.67 -12.35 -20.08
N ASP A 66 8.97 -11.22 -20.25
CA ASP A 66 7.53 -11.08 -20.02
C ASP A 66 6.94 -10.28 -21.18
N ASN A 67 5.66 -10.38 -21.43
CA ASN A 67 5.02 -9.67 -22.53
C ASN A 67 3.57 -9.27 -22.18
N PHE A 68 3.00 -8.46 -23.05
CA PHE A 68 1.64 -7.94 -22.89
C PHE A 68 0.62 -9.07 -22.71
N GLU A 69 0.65 -10.09 -23.56
CA GLU A 69 -0.31 -11.19 -23.53
C GLU A 69 -0.20 -12.03 -22.25
N ASN A 70 1.02 -12.27 -21.77
CA ASN A 70 1.22 -13.01 -20.53
C ASN A 70 0.70 -12.22 -19.31
N ALA A 71 0.96 -10.92 -19.25
CA ALA A 71 0.44 -10.06 -18.20
C ALA A 71 -1.10 -9.94 -18.27
N LYS A 72 -1.67 -9.87 -19.47
CA LYS A 72 -3.13 -9.86 -19.70
C LYS A 72 -3.79 -11.16 -19.25
N LYS A 73 -3.18 -12.32 -19.55
CA LYS A 73 -3.63 -13.64 -19.08
C LYS A 73 -3.64 -13.70 -17.57
N TYR A 74 -2.56 -13.22 -16.91
CA TYR A 74 -2.49 -13.19 -15.47
C TYR A 74 -3.62 -12.37 -14.86
N LEU A 75 -3.81 -11.13 -15.32
CA LEU A 75 -4.88 -10.27 -14.84
C LEU A 75 -6.27 -10.85 -15.12
N LYS A 76 -6.47 -11.49 -16.27
CA LYS A 76 -7.74 -12.14 -16.59
C LYS A 76 -8.04 -13.30 -15.63
N ASN A 77 -7.03 -14.10 -15.30
CA ASN A 77 -7.15 -15.18 -14.31
C ASN A 77 -7.44 -14.64 -12.91
N GLU A 78 -6.70 -13.61 -12.47
CA GLU A 78 -6.84 -13.01 -11.15
C GLU A 78 -8.19 -12.32 -10.93
N LEU A 79 -8.68 -11.58 -11.92
CA LEU A 79 -9.87 -10.75 -11.79
C LEU A 79 -11.17 -11.52 -12.12
N GLY A 80 -11.08 -12.65 -12.81
CA GLY A 80 -12.23 -13.49 -13.15
C GLY A 80 -13.39 -12.71 -13.74
N ASN A 81 -14.57 -12.80 -13.13
CA ASN A 81 -15.79 -12.11 -13.59
C ASN A 81 -15.74 -10.58 -13.47
N PHE A 82 -14.79 -10.03 -12.72
CA PHE A 82 -14.59 -8.59 -12.57
C PHE A 82 -13.60 -8.00 -13.57
N TYR A 83 -13.07 -8.81 -14.48
CA TYR A 83 -12.16 -8.37 -15.52
C TYR A 83 -12.82 -7.37 -16.47
N LYS A 84 -12.18 -6.21 -16.67
CA LYS A 84 -12.60 -5.16 -17.61
C LYS A 84 -11.46 -4.91 -18.59
N GLU A 85 -11.64 -5.39 -19.81
CA GLU A 85 -10.59 -5.42 -20.81
C GLU A 85 -10.05 -4.04 -21.17
N GLU A 86 -10.94 -3.06 -21.28
CA GLU A 86 -10.61 -1.67 -21.63
C GLU A 86 -9.62 -1.04 -20.63
N PHE A 87 -9.83 -1.26 -19.32
CA PHE A 87 -8.91 -0.75 -18.28
C PHE A 87 -7.58 -1.52 -18.24
N VAL A 88 -7.64 -2.83 -18.40
CA VAL A 88 -6.44 -3.69 -18.40
C VAL A 88 -5.56 -3.36 -19.60
N ASP A 89 -6.14 -3.18 -20.79
CA ASP A 89 -5.40 -2.85 -22.01
C ASP A 89 -4.71 -1.48 -21.89
N ILE A 90 -5.41 -0.46 -21.37
CA ILE A 90 -4.80 0.86 -21.12
C ILE A 90 -3.68 0.73 -20.11
N PHE A 91 -3.91 0.07 -18.98
CA PHE A 91 -2.89 -0.12 -17.96
C PHE A 91 -1.62 -0.77 -18.50
N LEU A 92 -1.77 -1.87 -19.25
CA LEU A 92 -0.64 -2.61 -19.82
C LEU A 92 0.06 -1.87 -20.97
N LYS A 93 -0.65 -1.03 -21.73
CA LYS A 93 -0.08 -0.21 -22.81
C LYS A 93 0.56 1.07 -22.28
N LYS A 94 -0.14 1.80 -21.42
CA LYS A 94 0.27 3.14 -20.96
C LYS A 94 1.19 3.12 -19.74
N GLY A 95 1.07 2.11 -18.88
CA GLY A 95 1.90 1.97 -17.67
C GLY A 95 3.41 1.96 -17.95
N PRO A 96 3.92 1.09 -18.84
CA PRO A 96 5.35 1.07 -19.21
C PRO A 96 5.83 2.41 -19.77
N VAL A 97 5.02 3.06 -20.60
CA VAL A 97 5.34 4.37 -21.20
C VAL A 97 5.39 5.46 -20.13
N ALA A 98 4.44 5.46 -19.20
CA ALA A 98 4.42 6.39 -18.08
C ALA A 98 5.68 6.26 -17.19
N ILE A 99 6.12 5.02 -16.90
CA ILE A 99 7.37 4.79 -16.15
C ILE A 99 8.58 5.28 -16.93
N GLU A 100 8.64 5.02 -18.23
CA GLU A 100 9.75 5.48 -19.09
C GLU A 100 9.82 7.02 -19.14
N GLU A 101 8.68 7.72 -19.31
CA GLU A 101 8.62 9.19 -19.30
C GLU A 101 9.07 9.74 -17.93
N LEU A 102 8.62 9.16 -16.81
CA LEU A 102 9.05 9.58 -15.47
C LEU A 102 10.56 9.40 -15.30
N ASP A 103 11.11 8.24 -15.65
CA ASP A 103 12.54 7.97 -15.53
C ASP A 103 13.39 8.87 -16.42
N LYS A 104 12.94 9.13 -17.63
CA LYS A 104 13.71 9.89 -18.63
C LYS A 104 13.63 11.39 -18.38
N ASP A 105 12.44 11.90 -18.15
CA ASP A 105 12.15 13.33 -18.23
C ASP A 105 11.96 14.02 -16.87
N THR A 106 12.06 13.26 -15.77
CA THR A 106 11.88 13.77 -14.41
C THR A 106 12.93 13.24 -13.43
N GLU A 107 12.85 13.69 -12.17
CA GLU A 107 13.68 13.16 -11.07
C GLU A 107 13.07 11.89 -10.44
N VAL A 108 11.93 11.42 -10.92
CA VAL A 108 11.30 10.18 -10.44
C VAL A 108 12.02 9.00 -11.07
N LYS A 109 12.80 8.30 -10.26
CA LYS A 109 13.67 7.21 -10.70
C LYS A 109 13.34 5.92 -9.97
N PHE A 110 13.44 4.80 -10.67
CA PHE A 110 13.07 3.49 -10.17
C PHE A 110 14.22 2.48 -10.32
N TYR A 111 14.08 1.36 -9.63
CA TYR A 111 14.85 0.16 -9.86
C TYR A 111 13.93 -1.06 -9.86
N LEU A 112 14.33 -2.11 -10.56
CA LEU A 112 13.59 -3.35 -10.61
C LEU A 112 13.62 -4.05 -9.25
N ASN A 113 12.44 -4.37 -8.72
CA ASN A 113 12.30 -5.12 -7.48
C ASN A 113 12.10 -6.62 -7.81
N ASP A 114 12.80 -7.50 -7.11
CA ASP A 114 12.77 -8.95 -7.34
C ASP A 114 11.56 -9.66 -6.67
N THR A 115 10.50 -8.92 -6.34
CA THR A 115 9.29 -9.48 -5.76
C THR A 115 8.47 -10.21 -6.83
N PRO A 116 8.15 -11.51 -6.64
CA PRO A 116 7.24 -12.24 -7.50
C PRO A 116 5.82 -11.67 -7.47
N ASP A 117 5.03 -11.98 -8.49
CA ASP A 117 3.57 -11.84 -8.38
C ASP A 117 3.07 -12.64 -7.18
N TYR A 118 2.04 -12.16 -6.51
CA TYR A 118 1.56 -12.80 -5.28
C TYR A 118 1.03 -14.21 -5.54
N HIS A 119 0.44 -14.43 -6.70
CA HIS A 119 0.02 -15.74 -7.20
C HIS A 119 0.93 -16.16 -8.38
N SER A 120 2.23 -16.16 -8.16
CA SER A 120 3.26 -16.41 -9.19
C SER A 120 3.21 -17.78 -9.86
N ASN A 121 2.43 -18.72 -9.32
CA ASN A 121 2.22 -20.07 -9.88
C ASN A 121 0.93 -20.17 -10.70
N GLU A 122 0.11 -19.11 -10.70
CA GLU A 122 -1.09 -19.04 -11.51
C GLU A 122 -0.79 -18.73 -12.97
N ILE A 123 -1.79 -18.93 -13.84
CA ILE A 123 -1.65 -18.69 -15.28
C ILE A 123 -1.18 -17.28 -15.55
N GLY A 124 -0.07 -17.14 -16.25
CA GLY A 124 0.53 -15.85 -16.57
C GLY A 124 1.29 -15.18 -15.44
N GLY A 125 1.36 -15.78 -14.25
CA GLY A 125 2.14 -15.30 -13.12
C GLY A 125 3.66 -15.40 -13.37
N VAL A 126 4.44 -14.48 -12.79
CA VAL A 126 5.90 -14.43 -12.96
C VAL A 126 6.65 -14.36 -11.64
N LYS A 127 7.88 -14.87 -11.65
CA LYS A 127 8.76 -14.86 -10.48
C LYS A 127 9.42 -13.51 -10.22
N THR A 128 9.45 -12.62 -11.21
CA THR A 128 10.05 -11.27 -11.13
C THR A 128 9.68 -10.47 -12.38
N GLY A 129 10.00 -9.17 -12.40
CA GLY A 129 9.93 -8.34 -13.60
C GLY A 129 8.78 -7.33 -13.63
N ARG A 130 7.78 -7.48 -12.77
CA ARG A 130 6.60 -6.58 -12.76
C ARG A 130 6.60 -5.54 -11.66
N SER A 131 7.44 -5.73 -10.64
CA SER A 131 7.51 -4.82 -9.50
C SER A 131 8.71 -3.89 -9.60
N LEU A 132 8.48 -2.59 -9.37
CA LEU A 132 9.50 -1.56 -9.26
C LEU A 132 9.49 -0.96 -7.85
N SER A 133 10.59 -0.35 -7.47
CA SER A 133 10.71 0.47 -6.26
C SER A 133 11.40 1.79 -6.58
N PRO A 134 11.05 2.89 -5.90
CA PRO A 134 11.74 4.17 -6.11
C PRO A 134 13.17 4.09 -5.58
N LEU A 135 14.10 4.71 -6.31
CA LEU A 135 15.46 4.91 -5.82
C LEU A 135 15.45 5.84 -4.59
N PRO A 136 16.32 5.63 -3.60
CA PRO A 136 16.50 6.56 -2.48
C PRO A 136 16.72 7.99 -2.96
N PHE A 137 16.30 8.97 -2.15
CA PHE A 137 16.39 10.39 -2.49
C PHE A 137 17.02 11.19 -1.36
N ASP A 138 17.92 12.11 -1.69
CA ASP A 138 18.47 13.07 -0.74
C ASP A 138 17.56 14.30 -0.63
N ALA A 139 16.81 14.38 0.45
CA ALA A 139 15.84 15.45 0.69
C ALA A 139 16.47 16.84 0.84
N LYS A 140 17.81 16.95 0.97
CA LYS A 140 18.52 18.25 0.93
C LYS A 140 18.25 18.99 -0.37
N LEU A 141 18.02 18.27 -1.47
CA LEU A 141 17.66 18.83 -2.78
C LEU A 141 16.31 19.57 -2.80
N LEU A 142 15.42 19.25 -1.87
CA LEU A 142 14.13 19.95 -1.72
C LEU A 142 14.26 21.30 -0.98
N GLY A 143 15.37 21.55 -0.28
CA GLY A 143 15.51 22.73 0.56
C GLY A 143 14.41 22.78 1.65
N LYS A 144 13.69 23.91 1.74
CA LYS A 144 12.62 24.09 2.73
C LYS A 144 11.42 23.16 2.50
N GLU A 145 11.19 22.72 1.26
CA GLU A 145 10.08 21.82 0.93
C GLU A 145 10.21 20.42 1.56
N PHE A 146 11.41 20.03 2.00
CA PHE A 146 11.58 18.79 2.75
C PHE A 146 10.68 18.74 4.00
N LEU A 147 10.46 19.88 4.65
CA LEU A 147 9.60 19.97 5.83
C LEU A 147 8.12 19.75 5.50
N ASN A 148 7.75 19.91 4.25
CA ASN A 148 6.40 19.73 3.74
C ASN A 148 6.11 18.30 3.23
N ILE A 149 7.11 17.42 3.23
CA ILE A 149 6.91 15.99 2.89
C ILE A 149 6.41 15.25 4.13
N ARG A 150 5.30 14.53 3.99
CA ARG A 150 4.72 13.73 5.06
C ARG A 150 5.75 12.76 5.63
N TRP A 151 5.75 12.60 6.95
CA TRP A 151 6.59 11.61 7.60
C TRP A 151 6.12 10.20 7.28
N PRO A 152 7.04 9.22 7.15
CA PRO A 152 6.66 7.82 7.03
C PRO A 152 6.06 7.31 8.35
N ILE A 153 5.44 6.13 8.30
CA ILE A 153 4.96 5.50 9.54
C ILE A 153 6.12 5.26 10.52
N PRO A 154 5.89 5.41 11.84
CA PRO A 154 6.95 5.29 12.85
C PRO A 154 7.76 4.00 12.77
N ARG A 155 7.16 2.89 12.32
CA ARG A 155 7.82 1.59 12.16
C ARG A 155 8.90 1.56 11.06
N MET A 156 8.88 2.52 10.12
CA MET A 156 9.93 2.68 9.10
C MET A 156 11.09 3.56 9.58
N LEU A 157 11.00 4.08 10.82
CA LEU A 157 12.00 4.97 11.41
C LEU A 157 12.75 4.27 12.54
N VAL A 158 14.06 4.47 12.57
CA VAL A 158 14.93 4.12 13.72
C VAL A 158 15.50 5.40 14.31
N LEU A 159 15.92 5.35 15.57
CA LEU A 159 16.46 6.49 16.32
C LEU A 159 15.55 7.74 16.25
N GLY A 160 14.24 7.56 16.15
CA GLY A 160 13.26 8.64 16.16
C GLY A 160 13.16 9.48 14.88
N GLY A 161 13.86 9.12 13.79
CA GLY A 161 13.78 9.94 12.56
C GLY A 161 14.65 9.49 11.39
N MET A 162 15.48 8.45 11.55
CA MET A 162 16.26 7.87 10.46
C MET A 162 15.41 6.85 9.72
N MET A 163 15.16 7.09 8.45
CA MET A 163 14.43 6.16 7.62
C MET A 163 15.32 4.97 7.21
N VAL A 164 14.79 3.77 7.32
CA VAL A 164 15.42 2.54 6.82
C VAL A 164 14.56 2.00 5.68
N SER A 165 15.16 1.86 4.51
CA SER A 165 14.48 1.29 3.34
C SER A 165 14.28 -0.22 3.51
N THR A 166 13.31 -0.78 2.80
CA THR A 166 13.01 -2.22 2.85
C THR A 166 14.23 -3.08 2.55
N SER A 167 15.08 -2.66 1.63
CA SER A 167 16.33 -3.34 1.28
C SER A 167 17.38 -3.34 2.38
N GLU A 168 17.34 -2.39 3.31
CA GLU A 168 18.29 -2.24 4.41
C GLU A 168 17.87 -2.95 5.70
N VAL A 169 16.58 -3.30 5.85
CA VAL A 169 16.01 -3.87 7.10
C VAL A 169 16.84 -5.06 7.61
N ALA A 170 17.19 -6.00 6.74
CA ALA A 170 17.98 -7.17 7.13
C ALA A 170 19.39 -6.79 7.64
N THR A 171 19.97 -5.72 7.13
CA THR A 171 21.26 -5.19 7.57
C THR A 171 21.16 -4.56 8.95
N PHE A 172 20.14 -3.75 9.19
CA PHE A 172 19.90 -3.11 10.49
C PHE A 172 19.49 -4.10 11.58
N LEU A 173 18.75 -5.17 11.24
CA LEU A 173 18.41 -6.22 12.21
C LEU A 173 19.61 -7.10 12.60
N ASN A 174 20.59 -7.27 11.72
CA ASN A 174 21.77 -8.12 11.93
C ASN A 174 23.08 -7.39 11.59
N PRO A 175 23.42 -6.26 12.25
CA PRO A 175 24.55 -5.42 11.90
C PRO A 175 25.90 -6.13 12.12
N PHE A 176 25.97 -6.98 13.14
CA PHE A 176 27.20 -7.69 13.51
C PHE A 176 27.48 -8.95 12.70
N SER A 177 26.64 -9.30 11.72
CA SER A 177 26.85 -10.50 10.90
C SER A 177 27.97 -10.36 9.85
N SER A 178 28.43 -9.14 9.56
CA SER A 178 29.65 -8.87 8.76
C SER A 178 30.16 -7.46 8.98
N ILE A 179 31.48 -7.25 8.79
CA ILE A 179 32.13 -5.93 8.87
C ILE A 179 31.49 -4.94 7.87
N LYS A 180 31.14 -5.40 6.67
CA LYS A 180 30.47 -4.56 5.65
C LYS A 180 29.13 -4.02 6.14
N LYS A 181 28.31 -4.86 6.79
CA LYS A 181 27.01 -4.43 7.37
C LYS A 181 27.20 -3.47 8.52
N LEU A 182 28.15 -3.76 9.41
CA LEU A 182 28.47 -2.88 10.55
C LEU A 182 28.89 -1.49 10.06
N PHE A 183 29.80 -1.44 9.07
CA PHE A 183 30.25 -0.18 8.48
C PHE A 183 29.10 0.58 7.78
N HIS A 184 28.23 -0.14 7.07
CA HIS A 184 27.04 0.47 6.44
C HIS A 184 26.14 1.13 7.50
N VAL A 185 25.79 0.40 8.57
CA VAL A 185 24.97 0.92 9.65
C VAL A 185 25.63 2.12 10.34
N PHE A 186 26.93 2.04 10.62
CA PHE A 186 27.70 3.15 11.19
C PHE A 186 27.65 4.40 10.29
N LYS A 187 27.89 4.25 8.99
CA LYS A 187 27.81 5.35 8.01
C LYS A 187 26.42 5.98 7.98
N ARG A 188 25.36 5.16 8.04
CA ARG A 188 23.96 5.62 8.07
C ARG A 188 23.66 6.42 9.34
N ILE A 189 24.11 5.92 10.51
CA ILE A 189 23.93 6.62 11.80
C ILE A 189 24.71 7.94 11.81
N LEU A 190 25.97 7.94 11.34
CA LEU A 190 26.78 9.15 11.27
C LEU A 190 26.13 10.22 10.39
N ARG A 191 25.68 9.84 9.19
CA ARG A 191 24.94 10.75 8.30
C ARG A 191 23.69 11.30 8.98
N TYR A 192 22.91 10.43 9.63
CA TYR A 192 21.71 10.82 10.37
C TYR A 192 22.03 11.82 11.49
N SER A 193 23.09 11.59 12.27
CA SER A 193 23.50 12.50 13.34
C SER A 193 23.86 13.88 12.79
N ILE A 194 24.57 13.96 11.66
CA ILE A 194 24.87 15.22 10.97
C ILE A 194 23.58 15.90 10.48
N ASP A 195 22.66 15.13 9.87
CA ASP A 195 21.39 15.66 9.39
C ASP A 195 20.56 16.28 10.53
N ARG A 196 20.56 15.65 11.73
CA ARG A 196 19.82 16.10 12.90
C ARG A 196 20.25 17.47 13.47
N VAL A 197 21.43 17.94 13.11
CA VAL A 197 21.87 19.30 13.46
C VAL A 197 21.01 20.36 12.75
N LYS A 198 20.56 20.06 11.51
CA LYS A 198 19.86 21.05 10.66
C LYS A 198 18.40 20.69 10.38
N TYR A 199 18.06 19.42 10.42
CA TYR A 199 16.74 18.93 10.02
C TYR A 199 16.04 18.15 11.15
N PRO A 200 14.71 18.17 11.22
CA PRO A 200 13.95 17.44 12.25
C PRO A 200 14.03 15.90 12.11
N ARG A 201 14.49 15.39 10.96
CA ARG A 201 14.68 13.97 10.64
C ARG A 201 15.81 13.76 9.64
N GLY A 202 16.19 12.49 9.42
CA GLY A 202 17.18 12.14 8.40
C GLY A 202 16.75 12.56 7.00
N THR A 203 17.71 13.03 6.20
CA THR A 203 17.46 13.51 4.84
C THR A 203 17.51 12.43 3.78
N GLU A 204 18.04 11.26 4.09
CA GLU A 204 18.03 10.13 3.17
C GLU A 204 16.68 9.42 3.24
N LEU A 205 15.87 9.63 2.21
CA LEU A 205 14.52 9.09 2.09
C LEU A 205 14.53 7.81 1.25
N GLY A 206 13.68 6.86 1.62
CA GLY A 206 13.44 5.61 0.89
C GLY A 206 11.94 5.38 0.66
N ASN A 207 11.60 4.27 0.02
CA ASN A 207 10.23 3.80 -0.12
C ASN A 207 9.28 4.88 -0.70
N GLY A 208 8.01 4.88 -0.30
CA GLY A 208 7.03 5.88 -0.73
C GLY A 208 7.40 7.33 -0.39
N ASN A 209 8.19 7.54 0.66
CA ASN A 209 8.67 8.86 1.02
C ASN A 209 9.64 9.42 -0.02
N ALA A 210 10.54 8.59 -0.56
CA ALA A 210 11.41 8.95 -1.67
C ALA A 210 10.62 9.21 -2.96
N LEU A 211 9.59 8.39 -3.24
CA LEU A 211 8.73 8.57 -4.41
C LEU A 211 8.05 9.95 -4.41
N VAL A 212 7.41 10.30 -3.29
CA VAL A 212 6.76 11.61 -3.12
C VAL A 212 7.77 12.75 -3.23
N ALA A 213 8.91 12.64 -2.55
CA ALA A 213 9.96 13.66 -2.58
C ALA A 213 10.49 13.91 -4.00
N ARG A 214 10.69 12.85 -4.79
CA ARG A 214 11.10 12.93 -6.20
C ARG A 214 10.04 13.60 -7.07
N CYS A 215 8.75 13.26 -6.86
CA CYS A 215 7.65 13.93 -7.56
C CYS A 215 7.59 15.43 -7.23
N VAL A 216 7.62 15.78 -5.94
CA VAL A 216 7.60 17.21 -5.52
C VAL A 216 8.81 17.96 -6.05
N HIS A 217 10.00 17.35 -6.04
CA HIS A 217 11.20 17.97 -6.62
C HIS A 217 11.05 18.24 -8.12
N SER A 218 10.51 17.28 -8.87
CA SER A 218 10.26 17.42 -10.31
C SER A 218 9.19 18.48 -10.62
N LEU A 219 8.09 18.50 -9.84
CA LEU A 219 7.04 19.51 -9.98
C LEU A 219 7.58 20.93 -9.77
N LYS A 220 8.43 21.12 -8.76
CA LYS A 220 9.10 22.41 -8.54
C LYS A 220 10.01 22.82 -9.70
N LYS A 221 10.78 21.89 -10.25
CA LYS A 221 11.62 22.15 -11.43
C LYS A 221 10.78 22.56 -12.66
N ASN A 222 9.55 22.06 -12.75
CA ASN A 222 8.61 22.40 -13.81
C ASN A 222 7.69 23.58 -13.45
N ASN A 223 7.97 24.32 -12.36
CA ASN A 223 7.19 25.46 -11.86
C ASN A 223 5.70 25.16 -11.62
N VAL A 224 5.34 23.93 -11.29
CA VAL A 224 3.97 23.58 -10.92
C VAL A 224 3.66 24.11 -9.52
N GLU A 225 2.56 24.82 -9.39
CA GLU A 225 2.11 25.38 -8.13
C GLU A 225 1.46 24.32 -7.24
N LEU A 226 1.92 24.24 -5.97
CA LEU A 226 1.39 23.32 -4.96
C LEU A 226 0.87 24.12 -3.76
N TRP A 227 -0.40 23.92 -3.41
CA TRP A 227 -1.02 24.51 -2.24
C TRP A 227 -1.22 23.47 -1.14
N LYS A 228 -0.77 23.79 0.07
CA LYS A 228 -1.08 23.06 1.31
C LYS A 228 -2.24 23.74 2.04
N ASN A 229 -2.79 23.08 3.06
CA ASN A 229 -3.94 23.57 3.85
C ASN A 229 -5.07 24.07 2.93
N SER A 230 -5.35 23.28 1.87
CA SER A 230 -6.20 23.72 0.77
C SER A 230 -7.24 22.62 0.43
N PRO A 231 -8.15 22.27 1.39
CA PRO A 231 -9.22 21.30 1.13
C PRO A 231 -10.20 21.85 0.08
N ILE A 232 -10.71 20.94 -0.75
CA ILE A 232 -11.82 21.23 -1.65
C ILE A 232 -13.12 21.34 -0.84
N LYS A 233 -13.94 22.33 -1.14
CA LYS A 233 -15.29 22.52 -0.57
C LYS A 233 -16.40 22.03 -1.48
N GLU A 234 -16.32 22.42 -2.75
CA GLU A 234 -17.31 22.09 -3.76
C GLU A 234 -16.72 22.18 -5.17
N LEU A 235 -17.34 21.49 -6.11
CA LEU A 235 -17.09 21.62 -7.54
C LEU A 235 -17.97 22.72 -8.10
N ILE A 236 -17.45 23.52 -9.04
CA ILE A 236 -18.23 24.48 -9.81
C ILE A 236 -18.78 23.71 -11.01
N PHE A 237 -20.09 23.49 -11.00
CA PHE A 237 -20.78 22.68 -12.00
C PHE A 237 -21.86 23.53 -12.68
N GLU A 238 -21.65 23.82 -13.96
CA GLU A 238 -22.50 24.70 -14.75
C GLU A 238 -22.70 24.10 -16.15
N ASN A 239 -23.93 24.09 -16.63
CA ASN A 239 -24.26 23.54 -17.96
C ASN A 239 -23.70 22.12 -18.19
N ASP A 240 -23.91 21.24 -17.23
CA ASP A 240 -23.45 19.84 -17.24
C ASP A 240 -21.92 19.65 -17.32
N LYS A 241 -21.15 20.69 -17.00
CA LYS A 241 -19.70 20.70 -17.04
C LYS A 241 -19.11 21.18 -15.70
N VAL A 242 -18.01 20.54 -15.28
CA VAL A 242 -17.17 21.04 -14.19
C VAL A 242 -16.16 22.03 -14.75
N THR A 243 -16.28 23.28 -14.32
CA THR A 243 -15.46 24.42 -14.75
C THR A 243 -14.45 24.87 -13.70
N GLY A 244 -14.40 24.18 -12.55
CA GLY A 244 -13.48 24.51 -11.47
C GLY A 244 -13.94 23.97 -10.11
N ALA A 245 -13.38 24.54 -9.05
CA ALA A 245 -13.77 24.22 -7.68
C ALA A 245 -13.56 25.40 -6.73
N VAL A 246 -14.26 25.37 -5.59
CA VAL A 246 -13.97 26.23 -4.45
C VAL A 246 -12.97 25.53 -3.54
N ILE A 247 -11.80 26.13 -3.36
CA ILE A 247 -10.72 25.64 -2.52
C ILE A 247 -10.59 26.55 -1.31
N ASN A 248 -10.57 25.98 -0.10
CA ASN A 248 -10.34 26.76 1.12
C ASN A 248 -8.84 26.81 1.44
N LYS A 249 -8.13 27.80 0.92
CA LYS A 249 -6.70 27.96 1.16
C LYS A 249 -6.44 28.74 2.45
N ASP A 250 -5.83 28.08 3.43
CA ASP A 250 -5.49 28.69 4.73
C ASP A 250 -6.68 29.44 5.37
N GLY A 251 -7.89 28.86 5.29
CA GLY A 251 -9.12 29.41 5.84
C GLY A 251 -9.87 30.40 4.94
N LYS A 252 -9.35 30.70 3.75
CA LYS A 252 -9.98 31.61 2.78
C LYS A 252 -10.47 30.85 1.55
N ASP A 253 -11.72 31.08 1.18
CA ASP A 253 -12.32 30.46 0.00
C ASP A 253 -11.84 31.17 -1.27
N ILE A 254 -11.27 30.38 -2.17
CA ILE A 254 -10.75 30.81 -3.48
C ILE A 254 -11.49 30.01 -4.55
N ILE A 255 -12.06 30.69 -5.52
CA ILE A 255 -12.59 30.11 -6.75
C ILE A 255 -11.41 29.78 -7.67
N VAL A 256 -11.19 28.50 -7.94
CA VAL A 256 -10.22 28.07 -8.95
C VAL A 256 -10.98 27.67 -10.21
N GLU A 257 -10.94 28.54 -11.21
CA GLU A 257 -11.48 28.28 -12.55
C GLU A 257 -10.49 27.40 -13.33
N SER A 258 -10.98 26.33 -13.94
CA SER A 258 -10.16 25.34 -14.64
C SER A 258 -10.66 25.14 -16.08
N LYS A 259 -9.82 25.40 -17.07
CA LYS A 259 -10.19 25.36 -18.49
C LYS A 259 -10.55 23.96 -18.97
N TYR A 260 -9.77 22.94 -18.56
CA TYR A 260 -9.93 21.57 -19.01
C TYR A 260 -10.50 20.64 -17.93
N GLY A 261 -10.76 21.19 -16.71
CA GLY A 261 -11.46 20.48 -15.66
C GLY A 261 -10.65 20.17 -14.41
N VAL A 262 -11.23 19.34 -13.56
CA VAL A 262 -10.74 18.99 -12.22
C VAL A 262 -10.42 17.50 -12.13
N ILE A 263 -9.25 17.15 -11.63
CA ILE A 263 -8.83 15.76 -11.34
C ILE A 263 -8.95 15.54 -9.83
N LEU A 264 -9.84 14.63 -9.42
CA LEU A 264 -9.97 14.19 -8.03
C LEU A 264 -8.95 13.06 -7.76
N ALA A 265 -8.04 13.29 -6.80
CA ALA A 265 -6.98 12.37 -6.39
C ALA A 265 -6.79 12.39 -4.86
N THR A 266 -7.90 12.49 -4.11
CA THR A 266 -7.91 12.72 -2.66
C THR A 266 -7.64 11.46 -1.83
N GLY A 267 -7.55 10.28 -2.47
CA GLY A 267 -7.06 9.03 -1.88
C GLY A 267 -8.14 8.11 -1.33
N GLY A 268 -9.41 8.33 -1.68
CA GLY A 268 -10.54 7.50 -1.27
C GLY A 268 -11.04 7.81 0.15
N PHE A 269 -11.80 6.89 0.73
CA PHE A 269 -12.63 7.16 1.93
C PHE A 269 -12.37 6.23 3.13
N ALA A 270 -11.22 5.56 3.19
CA ALA A 270 -10.96 4.53 4.19
C ALA A 270 -11.06 5.01 5.66
N ASN A 271 -10.87 6.30 5.93
CA ASN A 271 -11.05 6.91 7.27
C ASN A 271 -12.42 7.58 7.48
N ASN A 272 -13.34 7.45 6.52
CA ASN A 272 -14.71 7.93 6.70
C ASN A 272 -15.62 6.78 7.09
N LYS A 273 -15.97 6.69 8.39
CA LYS A 273 -16.80 5.61 8.91
C LYS A 273 -18.16 5.56 8.22
N GLN A 274 -18.82 6.71 8.00
CA GLN A 274 -20.13 6.77 7.37
C GLN A 274 -20.09 6.22 5.92
N LEU A 275 -19.11 6.64 5.12
CA LEU A 275 -18.95 6.12 3.76
C LEU A 275 -18.60 4.63 3.75
N ARG A 276 -17.80 4.15 4.72
CA ARG A 276 -17.52 2.71 4.84
C ARG A 276 -18.78 1.91 5.17
N ASP A 277 -19.58 2.36 6.14
CA ASP A 277 -20.84 1.71 6.53
C ASP A 277 -21.84 1.68 5.36
N GLU A 278 -21.86 2.74 4.53
CA GLU A 278 -22.70 2.84 3.33
C GLU A 278 -22.23 1.92 2.19
N ILE A 279 -20.93 1.92 1.90
CA ILE A 279 -20.37 1.36 0.67
C ILE A 279 -19.75 -0.02 0.91
N CYS A 280 -19.12 -0.25 2.07
CA CYS A 280 -18.32 -1.44 2.36
C CYS A 280 -19.06 -2.46 3.24
N LYS A 281 -20.32 -2.75 2.95
CA LYS A 281 -21.12 -3.71 3.72
C LYS A 281 -20.41 -5.05 3.88
N GLY A 282 -20.34 -5.55 5.12
CA GLY A 282 -19.60 -6.76 5.48
C GLY A 282 -18.12 -6.55 5.83
N PHE A 283 -17.59 -5.32 5.67
CA PHE A 283 -16.19 -4.98 5.93
C PHE A 283 -16.05 -3.76 6.86
N GLU A 284 -17.13 -3.34 7.49
CA GLU A 284 -17.25 -2.10 8.27
C GLU A 284 -16.37 -2.09 9.53
N HIS A 285 -16.11 -3.25 10.12
CA HIS A 285 -15.38 -3.39 11.39
C HIS A 285 -13.87 -3.49 11.24
N SER A 286 -13.33 -3.17 10.08
CA SER A 286 -11.88 -3.17 9.86
C SER A 286 -11.23 -1.88 10.34
N GLU A 287 -10.01 -1.99 10.84
CA GLU A 287 -9.11 -0.86 11.08
C GLU A 287 -8.56 -0.31 9.75
N THR A 288 -7.76 0.77 9.82
CA THR A 288 -7.14 1.35 8.64
C THR A 288 -5.68 1.72 8.90
N LEU A 289 -4.83 1.49 7.89
CA LEU A 289 -3.42 1.92 7.87
C LEU A 289 -3.18 3.11 6.91
N VAL A 290 -4.24 3.59 6.27
CA VAL A 290 -4.10 4.74 5.38
C VAL A 290 -3.97 6.03 6.18
N ASP A 291 -3.57 7.07 5.50
CA ASP A 291 -3.53 8.42 6.05
C ASP A 291 -4.88 8.83 6.63
N SER A 292 -4.87 9.41 7.84
CA SER A 292 -6.09 9.86 8.53
C SER A 292 -6.91 10.88 7.75
N SER A 293 -6.30 11.53 6.77
CA SER A 293 -6.98 12.49 5.88
C SER A 293 -7.77 11.85 4.74
N ASN A 294 -7.72 10.54 4.54
CA ASN A 294 -8.48 9.86 3.49
C ASN A 294 -9.96 9.73 3.89
N THR A 295 -10.68 10.84 3.87
CA THR A 295 -12.05 10.97 4.36
C THR A 295 -13.10 11.05 3.26
N GLY A 296 -12.69 10.80 1.99
CA GLY A 296 -13.61 10.76 0.86
C GLY A 296 -14.03 12.13 0.34
N ASP A 297 -13.19 13.15 0.47
CA ASP A 297 -13.55 14.52 0.10
C ASP A 297 -13.88 14.62 -1.40
N GLY A 298 -13.06 14.03 -2.28
CA GLY A 298 -13.31 13.99 -3.72
C GLY A 298 -14.63 13.27 -4.05
N ILE A 299 -14.88 12.14 -3.40
CA ILE A 299 -16.12 11.37 -3.59
C ILE A 299 -17.33 12.19 -3.14
N ASN A 300 -17.25 12.85 -1.98
CA ASN A 300 -18.36 13.63 -1.44
C ASN A 300 -18.72 14.83 -2.32
N VAL A 301 -17.74 15.57 -2.84
CA VAL A 301 -18.03 16.69 -3.73
C VAL A 301 -18.55 16.24 -5.09
N ALA A 302 -18.07 15.09 -5.60
CA ALA A 302 -18.58 14.51 -6.83
C ALA A 302 -20.02 13.97 -6.67
N LYS A 303 -20.34 13.31 -5.55
CA LYS A 303 -21.73 12.87 -5.24
C LYS A 303 -22.72 14.02 -5.25
N LYS A 304 -22.36 15.21 -4.78
CA LYS A 304 -23.25 16.40 -4.76
C LYS A 304 -23.69 16.84 -6.16
N ILE A 305 -22.91 16.57 -7.19
CA ILE A 305 -23.22 16.86 -8.60
C ILE A 305 -23.70 15.63 -9.37
N GLY A 306 -24.11 14.56 -8.66
CA GLY A 306 -24.70 13.37 -9.26
C GLY A 306 -23.71 12.33 -9.78
N ALA A 307 -22.44 12.36 -9.37
CA ALA A 307 -21.47 11.35 -9.76
C ALA A 307 -21.82 9.96 -9.18
N LYS A 308 -21.58 8.93 -9.97
CA LYS A 308 -21.87 7.53 -9.65
C LYS A 308 -20.68 6.85 -8.96
N ILE A 309 -20.97 6.10 -7.90
CA ILE A 309 -20.00 5.16 -7.30
C ILE A 309 -20.10 3.81 -8.00
N ASP A 310 -18.98 3.16 -8.22
CA ASP A 310 -18.90 1.82 -8.79
C ASP A 310 -18.63 0.78 -7.70
N ASN A 311 -19.65 -0.02 -7.39
CA ASN A 311 -19.61 -1.11 -6.42
C ASN A 311 -19.41 -2.49 -7.08
N ASP A 312 -19.13 -2.57 -8.39
CA ASP A 312 -18.81 -3.81 -9.11
C ASP A 312 -17.37 -4.24 -8.80
N VAL A 313 -17.15 -4.69 -7.57
CA VAL A 313 -15.85 -5.11 -7.04
C VAL A 313 -16.00 -6.39 -6.20
N ALA A 314 -14.99 -7.25 -6.24
CA ALA A 314 -14.95 -8.44 -5.38
C ALA A 314 -14.72 -8.08 -3.90
N SER A 315 -14.02 -6.98 -3.65
CA SER A 315 -13.77 -6.44 -2.32
C SER A 315 -13.70 -4.91 -2.38
N PRO A 316 -14.35 -4.19 -1.44
CA PRO A 316 -14.37 -2.72 -1.46
C PRO A 316 -13.03 -2.10 -1.03
N GLY A 317 -12.10 -2.89 -0.51
CA GLY A 317 -10.80 -2.42 -0.03
C GLY A 317 -9.68 -3.42 -0.24
N TYR A 318 -8.46 -2.94 0.01
CA TYR A 318 -7.23 -3.72 0.04
C TYR A 318 -6.80 -3.97 1.48
N TRP A 319 -6.52 -5.21 1.84
CA TRP A 319 -6.46 -5.64 3.22
C TRP A 319 -5.07 -6.07 3.67
N THR A 320 -4.81 -5.95 4.97
CA THR A 320 -3.63 -6.48 5.63
C THR A 320 -3.96 -6.88 7.07
N PRO A 321 -3.39 -7.97 7.60
CA PRO A 321 -3.52 -8.26 9.01
C PRO A 321 -2.70 -7.26 9.83
N ILE A 322 -3.26 -6.88 10.96
CA ILE A 322 -2.63 -6.02 11.96
C ILE A 322 -2.75 -6.66 13.34
N SER A 323 -2.02 -6.12 14.29
CA SER A 323 -2.30 -6.32 15.70
C SER A 323 -2.51 -4.97 16.40
N LEU A 324 -3.30 -4.96 17.46
CA LEU A 324 -3.59 -3.77 18.24
C LEU A 324 -2.83 -3.83 19.57
N MET A 325 -1.94 -2.88 19.79
CA MET A 325 -1.22 -2.75 21.06
C MET A 325 -1.75 -1.56 21.85
N LYS A 326 -2.30 -1.81 23.02
CA LYS A 326 -2.81 -0.75 23.90
C LYS A 326 -1.66 0.14 24.39
N LYS A 327 -1.72 1.43 24.07
CA LYS A 327 -0.74 2.42 24.49
C LYS A 327 -1.46 3.62 25.10
N LYS A 328 -1.46 3.74 26.43
CA LYS A 328 -2.29 4.70 27.17
C LYS A 328 -3.77 4.51 26.85
N GLU A 329 -4.46 5.54 26.37
CA GLU A 329 -5.88 5.51 26.04
C GLU A 329 -6.17 5.08 24.58
N GLU A 330 -5.16 5.02 23.71
CA GLU A 330 -5.31 4.70 22.30
C GLU A 330 -4.69 3.34 21.95
N ASN A 331 -5.19 2.71 20.92
CA ASN A 331 -4.59 1.53 20.32
C ASN A 331 -3.54 1.94 19.27
N LEU A 332 -2.32 1.45 19.45
CA LEU A 332 -1.32 1.50 18.38
C LEU A 332 -1.60 0.38 17.39
N VAL A 333 -1.95 0.77 16.17
CA VAL A 333 -2.12 -0.16 15.05
C VAL A 333 -0.74 -0.60 14.58
N VAL A 334 -0.45 -1.89 14.71
CA VAL A 334 0.83 -2.48 14.33
C VAL A 334 0.63 -3.34 13.08
N PRO A 335 1.07 -2.88 11.89
CA PRO A 335 1.03 -3.71 10.71
C PRO A 335 1.90 -4.94 10.94
N TYR A 336 1.31 -6.11 10.72
CA TYR A 336 2.00 -7.37 10.90
C TYR A 336 1.96 -8.20 9.63
N GLY A 337 3.10 -8.76 9.28
CA GLY A 337 3.09 -9.83 8.34
C GLY A 337 3.59 -9.52 6.94
N TRP A 338 4.36 -8.45 6.74
CA TRP A 338 5.00 -8.29 5.44
C TRP A 338 6.14 -9.29 5.24
N PHE A 339 6.85 -9.68 6.32
CA PHE A 339 8.01 -10.56 6.23
C PHE A 339 7.97 -11.75 7.19
N ASP A 340 7.30 -11.64 8.34
CA ASP A 340 7.46 -12.60 9.43
C ASP A 340 6.48 -13.77 9.33
N ARG A 341 5.24 -13.53 8.81
CA ARG A 341 4.20 -14.55 8.71
C ARG A 341 4.55 -15.72 7.78
N GLY A 342 5.37 -15.46 6.76
CA GLY A 342 5.84 -16.50 5.81
C GLY A 342 7.02 -17.31 6.32
N ARG A 343 7.61 -16.94 7.49
CA ARG A 343 8.78 -17.63 8.07
C ARG A 343 8.37 -18.98 8.70
N PRO A 344 9.31 -19.96 8.74
CA PRO A 344 9.04 -21.25 9.38
C PRO A 344 8.84 -21.09 10.89
N GLY A 345 7.85 -21.82 11.46
CA GLY A 345 7.57 -21.86 12.90
C GLY A 345 6.47 -20.92 13.41
N ILE A 346 5.63 -20.42 12.50
CA ILE A 346 4.41 -19.67 12.82
C ILE A 346 3.24 -20.17 11.97
N ILE A 347 2.04 -20.22 12.55
CA ILE A 347 0.78 -20.56 11.86
C ILE A 347 -0.31 -19.55 12.23
N ALA A 348 -1.33 -19.43 11.38
CA ALA A 348 -2.54 -18.67 11.64
C ALA A 348 -3.71 -19.61 11.93
N VAL A 349 -4.43 -19.35 13.03
CA VAL A 349 -5.61 -20.13 13.40
C VAL A 349 -6.83 -19.25 13.62
N ASN A 350 -8.00 -19.79 13.33
CA ASN A 350 -9.30 -19.18 13.58
C ASN A 350 -9.83 -19.51 14.99
N ASN A 351 -11.06 -19.07 15.27
CA ASN A 351 -11.75 -19.33 16.54
C ASN A 351 -11.90 -20.83 16.89
N GLU A 352 -11.88 -21.71 15.90
CA GLU A 352 -11.94 -23.16 16.13
C GLU A 352 -10.57 -23.79 16.42
N GLY A 353 -9.48 -23.02 16.42
CA GLY A 353 -8.12 -23.52 16.58
C GLY A 353 -7.57 -24.22 15.34
N LYS A 354 -8.20 -24.05 14.17
CA LYS A 354 -7.80 -24.62 12.88
C LYS A 354 -7.11 -23.57 12.01
N ARG A 355 -6.13 -24.01 11.21
CA ARG A 355 -5.61 -23.17 10.13
C ARG A 355 -6.73 -22.87 9.13
N PHE A 356 -6.69 -21.70 8.52
CA PHE A 356 -7.71 -21.23 7.59
C PHE A 356 -7.12 -20.65 6.30
N VAL A 357 -5.79 -20.57 6.21
CA VAL A 357 -5.09 -19.96 5.07
C VAL A 357 -3.65 -20.46 4.97
N ASN A 358 -3.04 -20.31 3.80
CA ASN A 358 -1.59 -20.35 3.64
C ASN A 358 -0.99 -19.04 4.17
N GLU A 359 -0.30 -19.08 5.29
CA GLU A 359 0.28 -17.92 5.96
C GLU A 359 1.37 -17.23 5.13
N SER A 360 1.90 -17.92 4.13
CA SER A 360 2.91 -17.39 3.22
C SER A 360 2.32 -16.75 1.95
N ASN A 361 1.00 -16.78 1.78
CA ASN A 361 0.31 -16.04 0.72
C ASN A 361 0.31 -14.53 1.00
N SER A 362 -0.32 -13.75 0.15
CA SER A 362 -0.36 -12.30 0.33
C SER A 362 -1.06 -11.91 1.64
N TYR A 363 -0.75 -10.74 2.16
CA TYR A 363 -1.44 -10.20 3.33
C TYR A 363 -2.92 -9.95 3.05
N HIS A 364 -3.27 -9.67 1.79
CA HIS A 364 -4.66 -9.51 1.35
C HIS A 364 -5.42 -10.83 1.46
N ASP A 365 -4.84 -11.94 1.00
CA ASP A 365 -5.46 -13.27 1.04
C ASP A 365 -5.76 -13.72 2.47
N ILE A 366 -4.87 -13.43 3.42
CA ILE A 366 -5.09 -13.76 4.83
C ILE A 366 -6.34 -13.07 5.35
N VAL A 367 -6.47 -11.77 5.11
CA VAL A 367 -7.64 -11.02 5.61
C VAL A 367 -8.89 -11.39 4.84
N PHE A 368 -8.77 -11.64 3.53
CA PHE A 368 -9.89 -12.12 2.73
C PHE A 368 -10.39 -13.48 3.25
N ALA A 369 -9.48 -14.39 3.63
CA ALA A 369 -9.83 -15.64 4.29
C ALA A 369 -10.47 -15.42 5.68
N MET A 370 -10.04 -14.40 6.45
CA MET A 370 -10.69 -14.05 7.72
C MET A 370 -12.15 -13.62 7.52
N PHE A 371 -12.46 -12.81 6.51
CA PHE A 371 -13.82 -12.39 6.20
C PHE A 371 -14.72 -13.53 5.72
N ASN A 372 -14.15 -14.51 5.05
CA ASN A 372 -14.85 -15.69 4.53
C ASN A 372 -14.88 -16.87 5.51
N ASP A 373 -14.31 -16.72 6.72
CA ASP A 373 -14.30 -17.80 7.71
C ASP A 373 -15.72 -18.14 8.18
N SER A 374 -16.05 -19.45 8.14
CA SER A 374 -17.40 -19.96 8.44
C SER A 374 -17.82 -19.75 9.90
N SER A 375 -16.87 -19.59 10.81
CA SER A 375 -17.17 -19.37 12.24
C SER A 375 -17.79 -18.00 12.51
N LYS A 376 -17.63 -17.04 11.57
CA LYS A 376 -18.08 -15.63 11.67
C LYS A 376 -17.72 -14.93 12.98
N LYS A 377 -16.68 -15.42 13.66
CA LYS A 377 -16.15 -14.85 14.90
C LYS A 377 -14.79 -14.21 14.61
N ASN A 378 -14.65 -12.94 14.96
CA ASN A 378 -13.39 -12.22 14.81
C ASN A 378 -12.39 -12.60 15.93
N ASN A 379 -11.93 -13.86 15.93
CA ASN A 379 -10.97 -14.41 16.88
C ASN A 379 -9.88 -15.20 16.14
N PHE A 380 -8.95 -14.46 15.53
CA PHE A 380 -7.85 -15.01 14.74
C PHE A 380 -6.52 -14.74 15.43
N HIS A 381 -5.62 -15.72 15.39
CA HIS A 381 -4.34 -15.65 16.08
C HIS A 381 -3.21 -16.19 15.21
N PHE A 382 -2.06 -15.50 15.26
CA PHE A 382 -0.80 -16.14 14.93
C PHE A 382 -0.27 -16.90 16.16
N ILE A 383 0.17 -18.14 15.95
CA ILE A 383 0.73 -19.02 16.98
C ILE A 383 2.18 -19.33 16.62
N CYS A 384 3.09 -19.21 17.60
CA CYS A 384 4.49 -19.59 17.45
C CYS A 384 5.08 -20.06 18.79
N ASP A 385 6.34 -20.46 18.78
CA ASP A 385 7.09 -20.86 19.97
C ASP A 385 8.20 -19.87 20.37
N SER A 386 8.90 -20.17 21.47
CA SER A 386 9.99 -19.35 21.98
C SER A 386 11.17 -19.22 21.03
N GLY A 387 11.42 -20.23 20.19
CA GLY A 387 12.47 -20.21 19.18
C GLY A 387 12.16 -19.20 18.07
N PHE A 388 10.90 -19.18 17.62
CA PHE A 388 10.44 -18.23 16.61
C PHE A 388 10.52 -16.79 17.10
N ILE A 389 9.92 -16.49 18.26
CA ILE A 389 9.87 -15.09 18.76
C ILE A 389 11.26 -14.53 19.03
N LYS A 390 12.19 -15.35 19.52
CA LYS A 390 13.60 -14.95 19.70
C LYS A 390 14.30 -14.65 18.38
N LYS A 391 14.08 -15.49 17.35
CA LYS A 391 14.75 -15.37 16.05
C LYS A 391 14.11 -14.29 15.14
N ARG A 392 12.79 -14.07 15.25
CA ARG A 392 11.99 -13.29 14.27
C ARG A 392 11.22 -12.12 14.88
N GLY A 393 10.97 -12.15 16.19
CA GLY A 393 10.01 -11.26 16.83
C GLY A 393 8.57 -11.72 16.65
N LEU A 394 7.60 -10.90 17.06
CA LEU A 394 6.17 -11.16 16.87
C LEU A 394 5.40 -9.83 17.00
N GLY A 395 4.73 -9.40 15.96
CA GLY A 395 4.00 -8.13 15.97
C GLY A 395 4.94 -6.93 16.19
N TYR A 396 4.75 -6.24 17.31
CA TYR A 396 5.59 -5.10 17.69
C TYR A 396 6.98 -5.52 18.20
N LEU A 397 7.12 -6.75 18.68
CA LEU A 397 8.37 -7.26 19.22
C LEU A 397 9.37 -7.51 18.08
N LEU A 398 10.56 -6.93 18.22
CA LEU A 398 11.68 -7.18 17.33
C LEU A 398 12.44 -8.45 17.77
N PRO A 399 13.20 -9.11 16.87
CA PRO A 399 14.03 -10.24 17.24
C PRO A 399 15.11 -9.86 18.28
N TRP A 400 15.61 -10.86 18.98
CA TRP A 400 16.77 -10.66 19.87
C TRP A 400 17.99 -10.12 19.07
N PRO A 401 18.78 -9.18 19.59
CA PRO A 401 18.75 -8.61 20.94
C PRO A 401 17.87 -7.34 21.11
N TRP A 402 17.08 -6.95 20.11
CA TRP A 402 16.33 -5.70 20.12
C TRP A 402 15.15 -5.70 21.11
N THR A 403 14.53 -6.87 21.34
CA THR A 403 13.54 -7.05 22.41
C THR A 403 14.11 -7.95 23.48
N LEU A 404 14.48 -7.37 24.64
CA LEU A 404 15.03 -8.10 25.78
C LEU A 404 13.95 -8.60 26.75
N ASN A 405 12.87 -7.86 26.92
CA ASN A 405 11.82 -8.15 27.90
C ASN A 405 10.49 -8.49 27.20
N ILE A 406 10.32 -9.76 26.82
CA ILE A 406 9.07 -10.27 26.23
C ILE A 406 7.93 -10.23 27.25
N LYS A 407 8.22 -10.46 28.56
CA LYS A 407 7.23 -10.48 29.64
C LYS A 407 6.43 -9.17 29.70
N LYS A 408 7.06 -8.03 29.46
CA LYS A 408 6.39 -6.71 29.39
C LYS A 408 5.18 -6.74 28.44
N TYR A 409 5.29 -7.38 27.28
CA TYR A 409 4.22 -7.42 26.28
C TYR A 409 3.14 -8.45 26.61
N VAL A 410 3.49 -9.48 27.41
CA VAL A 410 2.52 -10.40 28.00
C VAL A 410 1.71 -9.67 29.08
N ASP A 411 2.38 -8.94 29.97
CA ASP A 411 1.73 -8.18 31.05
C ASP A 411 0.82 -7.05 30.51
N MET A 412 1.13 -6.52 29.32
CA MET A 412 0.29 -5.57 28.58
C MET A 412 -0.88 -6.23 27.81
N ASN A 413 -1.05 -7.55 27.90
CA ASN A 413 -2.02 -8.32 27.12
C ASN A 413 -1.91 -8.11 25.59
N TYR A 414 -0.71 -7.75 25.11
CA TYR A 414 -0.47 -7.62 23.67
C TYR A 414 -0.21 -8.97 22.99
N ILE A 415 0.50 -9.86 23.68
CA ILE A 415 0.69 -11.26 23.30
C ILE A 415 0.28 -12.17 24.46
N ASN A 416 -0.20 -13.38 24.15
CA ASN A 416 -0.42 -14.41 25.16
C ASN A 416 0.80 -15.32 25.22
N SER A 417 1.06 -15.90 26.39
CA SER A 417 2.13 -16.87 26.61
C SER A 417 1.63 -18.01 27.51
N ALA A 418 2.02 -19.24 27.17
CA ALA A 418 1.69 -20.43 27.97
C ALA A 418 2.81 -21.48 27.89
N LYS A 419 2.89 -22.35 28.90
CA LYS A 419 3.88 -23.45 28.92
C LYS A 419 3.47 -24.60 28.02
N THR A 420 2.17 -24.81 27.82
CA THR A 420 1.63 -25.85 26.97
C THR A 420 0.66 -25.28 25.92
N ILE A 421 0.36 -26.04 24.89
CA ILE A 421 -0.60 -25.66 23.83
C ILE A 421 -2.02 -25.61 24.39
N GLU A 422 -2.37 -26.52 25.32
CA GLU A 422 -3.67 -26.56 26.00
C GLU A 422 -3.92 -25.29 26.82
N GLU A 423 -2.92 -24.87 27.59
CA GLU A 423 -3.00 -23.61 28.34
C GLU A 423 -3.15 -22.42 27.39
N LEU A 424 -2.44 -22.43 26.26
CA LEU A 424 -2.55 -21.36 25.25
C LEU A 424 -3.95 -21.33 24.64
N ALA A 425 -4.50 -22.49 24.25
CA ALA A 425 -5.86 -22.61 23.70
C ALA A 425 -6.91 -22.02 24.65
N LYS A 426 -6.79 -22.32 25.95
CA LYS A 426 -7.68 -21.76 26.98
C LYS A 426 -7.56 -20.24 27.07
N LYS A 427 -6.32 -19.69 27.06
CA LYS A 427 -6.08 -18.24 27.14
C LYS A 427 -6.66 -17.46 25.98
N ILE A 428 -6.63 -18.03 24.77
CA ILE A 428 -7.10 -17.37 23.56
C ILE A 428 -8.53 -17.80 23.16
N SER A 429 -9.17 -18.62 24.00
CA SER A 429 -10.56 -19.06 23.82
C SER A 429 -10.82 -19.77 22.49
N VAL A 430 -9.92 -20.67 22.07
CA VAL A 430 -10.09 -21.55 20.91
C VAL A 430 -10.27 -23.00 21.34
N ASN A 431 -10.79 -23.83 20.44
CA ASN A 431 -10.96 -25.26 20.73
C ASN A 431 -9.59 -25.93 20.92
N LYS A 432 -9.42 -26.57 22.08
CA LYS A 432 -8.16 -27.18 22.52
C LYS A 432 -7.75 -28.36 21.66
N GLU A 433 -8.68 -29.28 21.39
CA GLU A 433 -8.45 -30.50 20.64
C GLU A 433 -8.02 -30.19 19.20
N ASN A 434 -8.73 -29.24 18.56
CA ASN A 434 -8.39 -28.78 17.21
C ASN A 434 -7.02 -28.09 17.18
N LEU A 435 -6.69 -27.24 18.16
CA LEU A 435 -5.39 -26.58 18.19
C LEU A 435 -4.24 -27.58 18.36
N LEU A 436 -4.40 -28.60 19.20
CA LEU A 436 -3.42 -29.68 19.35
C LEU A 436 -3.22 -30.45 18.04
N ASP A 437 -4.31 -30.81 17.34
CA ASP A 437 -4.24 -31.50 16.05
C ASP A 437 -3.59 -30.59 14.98
N THR A 438 -3.94 -29.32 14.94
CA THR A 438 -3.35 -28.31 14.04
C THR A 438 -1.83 -28.21 14.24
N ILE A 439 -1.35 -28.14 15.48
CA ILE A 439 0.09 -28.07 15.78
C ILE A 439 0.78 -29.39 15.40
N LYS A 440 0.16 -30.54 15.69
CA LYS A 440 0.68 -31.85 15.30
C LYS A 440 0.84 -31.96 13.79
N LYS A 441 -0.17 -31.61 13.02
CA LYS A 441 -0.13 -31.58 11.54
C LYS A 441 0.95 -30.63 11.01
N ASN A 442 1.02 -29.41 11.54
CA ASN A 442 2.07 -28.46 11.15
C ASN A 442 3.48 -29.02 11.40
N ASN A 443 3.69 -29.70 12.53
CA ASN A 443 4.99 -30.30 12.85
C ASN A 443 5.33 -31.46 11.91
N GLU A 444 4.34 -32.25 11.52
CA GLU A 444 4.51 -33.30 10.50
C GLU A 444 4.82 -32.70 9.12
N TYR A 445 4.09 -31.65 8.68
CA TYR A 445 4.38 -30.94 7.44
C TYR A 445 5.78 -30.31 7.45
N SER A 446 6.22 -29.84 8.60
CA SER A 446 7.58 -29.30 8.76
C SER A 446 8.65 -30.38 8.59
N ARG A 447 8.38 -31.63 9.01
CA ARG A 447 9.27 -32.76 8.88
C ARG A 447 9.30 -33.30 7.43
N THR A 448 8.15 -33.37 6.77
CA THR A 448 8.01 -33.89 5.39
C THR A 448 8.30 -32.84 4.32
N GLY A 449 8.23 -31.55 4.67
CA GLY A 449 8.36 -30.43 3.73
C GLY A 449 7.11 -30.16 2.90
N LYS A 450 5.99 -30.86 3.15
CA LYS A 450 4.75 -30.76 2.36
C LYS A 450 3.58 -30.35 3.25
N ASP A 451 2.99 -29.20 2.99
CA ASP A 451 1.73 -28.76 3.59
C ASP A 451 0.56 -29.28 2.75
N LEU A 452 -0.15 -30.28 3.27
CA LEU A 452 -1.26 -30.93 2.56
C LEU A 452 -2.58 -30.16 2.64
N GLU A 453 -2.67 -29.14 3.51
CA GLU A 453 -3.89 -28.35 3.69
C GLU A 453 -3.90 -27.09 2.80
N PHE A 454 -2.78 -26.38 2.71
CA PHE A 454 -2.73 -25.07 2.05
C PHE A 454 -1.55 -24.91 1.08
N ASN A 455 -0.79 -25.96 0.78
CA ASN A 455 0.37 -25.94 -0.12
C ASN A 455 1.39 -24.85 0.24
N ARG A 456 1.61 -24.58 1.54
CA ARG A 456 2.54 -23.55 2.00
C ARG A 456 3.98 -23.89 1.61
N GLY A 457 4.65 -22.92 0.99
CA GLY A 457 6.00 -23.12 0.46
C GLY A 457 6.03 -23.69 -0.96
N TYR A 458 4.91 -23.62 -1.71
CA TYR A 458 4.86 -24.10 -3.10
C TYR A 458 5.20 -22.97 -4.09
N SER A 459 4.75 -21.73 -3.86
CA SER A 459 4.93 -20.64 -4.81
C SER A 459 6.26 -19.88 -4.63
N SER A 460 6.72 -19.24 -5.70
CA SER A 460 7.90 -18.36 -5.63
C SER A 460 7.70 -17.20 -4.66
N PHE A 461 6.47 -16.70 -4.54
CA PHE A 461 6.14 -15.68 -3.56
C PHE A 461 6.26 -16.21 -2.12
N ASN A 462 5.78 -17.43 -1.84
CA ASN A 462 5.98 -18.07 -0.55
C ASN A 462 7.47 -18.16 -0.20
N HIS A 463 8.30 -18.65 -1.14
CA HIS A 463 9.75 -18.75 -0.97
C HIS A 463 10.42 -17.39 -0.67
N LYS A 464 9.95 -16.31 -1.30
CA LYS A 464 10.45 -14.94 -1.04
C LYS A 464 10.26 -14.54 0.42
N LEU A 465 9.15 -14.94 1.04
CA LEU A 465 8.84 -14.67 2.45
C LEU A 465 9.50 -15.68 3.40
N GLY A 466 9.95 -16.82 2.90
CA GLY A 466 10.53 -17.92 3.65
C GLY A 466 11.94 -17.66 4.19
N ASP A 467 12.48 -18.64 4.90
CA ASP A 467 13.87 -18.69 5.34
C ASP A 467 14.68 -19.62 4.44
N LYS A 468 15.48 -19.08 3.55
CA LYS A 468 16.29 -19.84 2.60
C LYS A 468 17.29 -20.80 3.25
N THR A 469 17.56 -20.66 4.55
CA THR A 469 18.43 -21.58 5.30
C THR A 469 17.69 -22.87 5.72
N ASN A 470 16.37 -22.88 5.64
CA ASN A 470 15.56 -24.08 5.86
C ASN A 470 15.39 -24.83 4.53
N ILE A 471 16.25 -25.83 4.32
CA ILE A 471 16.41 -26.55 3.04
C ILE A 471 15.20 -27.40 2.68
N ILE A 472 14.50 -27.98 3.69
CA ILE A 472 13.36 -28.88 3.46
C ILE A 472 12.19 -28.08 2.85
N ASN A 473 11.80 -27.00 3.49
CA ASN A 473 10.80 -26.07 2.97
C ASN A 473 11.01 -24.71 3.66
N PRO A 474 11.28 -23.63 2.92
CA PRO A 474 11.62 -22.34 3.50
C PRO A 474 10.53 -21.70 4.36
N ASN A 475 9.30 -22.21 4.29
CA ASN A 475 8.13 -21.65 4.95
C ASN A 475 7.59 -22.52 6.11
N LEU A 476 7.99 -23.79 6.18
CA LEU A 476 7.49 -24.72 7.20
C LEU A 476 8.50 -24.88 8.33
N GLY A 477 8.05 -24.82 9.57
CA GLY A 477 8.89 -25.03 10.75
C GLY A 477 8.07 -25.52 11.93
N PRO A 478 8.66 -26.39 12.79
CA PRO A 478 7.93 -26.96 13.91
C PRO A 478 7.68 -25.92 15.01
N ILE A 479 6.60 -26.10 15.76
CA ILE A 479 6.22 -25.35 16.95
C ILE A 479 6.31 -26.32 18.13
N ILE A 480 7.49 -26.34 18.81
CA ILE A 480 7.80 -27.38 19.81
C ILE A 480 8.50 -26.85 21.07
N LYS A 481 8.98 -25.60 21.07
CA LYS A 481 9.80 -25.06 22.17
C LYS A 481 9.00 -24.14 23.08
N PRO A 482 8.58 -24.59 24.27
CA PRO A 482 7.88 -23.69 25.20
C PRO A 482 8.79 -22.52 25.67
N PRO A 483 8.21 -21.41 26.14
CA PRO A 483 6.78 -21.13 26.12
C PRO A 483 6.27 -20.88 24.71
N PHE A 484 4.97 -21.20 24.50
CA PHE A 484 4.24 -20.91 23.27
C PHE A 484 3.58 -19.55 23.37
N TYR A 485 3.44 -18.89 22.22
CA TYR A 485 2.92 -17.53 22.15
C TYR A 485 1.81 -17.39 21.12
N SER A 486 0.86 -16.50 21.40
CA SER A 486 -0.10 -16.07 20.41
C SER A 486 -0.16 -14.56 20.28
N LEU A 487 -0.44 -14.08 19.08
CA LEU A 487 -0.73 -12.69 18.76
C LEU A 487 -2.11 -12.63 18.09
N LYS A 488 -3.06 -11.90 18.69
CA LYS A 488 -4.35 -11.65 18.07
C LYS A 488 -4.15 -10.78 16.82
N ILE A 489 -4.84 -11.13 15.74
CA ILE A 489 -4.81 -10.40 14.48
C ILE A 489 -6.19 -9.86 14.14
N GLU A 490 -6.21 -8.66 13.58
CA GLU A 490 -7.39 -7.94 13.14
C GLU A 490 -7.21 -7.55 11.68
N ALA A 491 -8.32 -7.26 10.99
CA ALA A 491 -8.29 -6.78 9.63
C ALA A 491 -8.05 -5.26 9.57
N ALA A 492 -7.21 -4.81 8.65
CA ALA A 492 -7.08 -3.39 8.35
C ALA A 492 -7.03 -3.14 6.84
N THR A 493 -7.56 -2.00 6.42
CA THR A 493 -7.46 -1.59 5.01
C THR A 493 -6.19 -0.80 4.72
N LEU A 494 -5.62 -1.05 3.55
CA LEU A 494 -4.51 -0.30 2.94
C LEU A 494 -5.00 0.77 1.96
N GLY A 495 -6.32 0.82 1.70
CA GLY A 495 -6.97 1.76 0.80
C GLY A 495 -8.26 1.19 0.24
N THR A 496 -9.11 2.06 -0.30
CA THR A 496 -10.36 1.66 -0.95
C THR A 496 -10.10 1.14 -2.36
N ALA A 497 -10.80 0.10 -2.78
CA ALA A 497 -10.86 -0.40 -4.14
C ALA A 497 -12.10 0.13 -4.89
N THR A 498 -13.16 0.41 -4.14
CA THR A 498 -14.37 1.11 -4.59
C THR A 498 -14.13 2.61 -4.61
N GLY A 499 -14.65 3.30 -5.60
CA GLY A 499 -14.58 4.74 -5.78
C GLY A 499 -15.60 5.24 -6.80
N LEU A 500 -15.32 6.36 -7.43
CA LEU A 500 -16.13 6.91 -8.51
C LEU A 500 -16.08 6.01 -9.75
N LYS A 501 -17.22 5.79 -10.40
CA LYS A 501 -17.27 5.10 -11.68
C LYS A 501 -16.66 5.99 -12.75
N THR A 502 -15.73 5.46 -13.52
CA THR A 502 -15.09 6.16 -14.65
C THR A 502 -15.15 5.36 -15.92
N ASP A 503 -14.95 6.03 -17.05
CA ASP A 503 -14.58 5.39 -18.29
C ASP A 503 -13.04 5.13 -18.36
N GLU A 504 -12.59 4.60 -19.48
CA GLU A 504 -11.19 4.30 -19.77
C GLU A 504 -10.29 5.54 -19.87
N ASN A 505 -10.87 6.74 -20.05
CA ASN A 505 -10.19 8.03 -20.02
C ASN A 505 -10.25 8.68 -18.63
N CYS A 506 -10.71 7.93 -17.62
CA CYS A 506 -10.88 8.37 -16.23
C CYS A 506 -11.89 9.51 -16.03
N ARG A 507 -12.81 9.75 -17.02
CA ARG A 507 -13.92 10.68 -16.85
C ARG A 507 -14.95 10.08 -15.91
N VAL A 508 -15.39 10.86 -14.94
CA VAL A 508 -16.36 10.40 -13.93
C VAL A 508 -17.77 10.33 -14.53
N TYR A 509 -18.46 9.21 -14.35
CA TYR A 509 -19.86 9.05 -14.77
C TYR A 509 -20.85 9.67 -13.79
N ASN A 510 -21.92 10.25 -14.33
CA ASN A 510 -23.12 10.62 -13.56
C ASN A 510 -24.05 9.40 -13.34
N SER A 511 -25.13 9.61 -12.59
CA SER A 511 -26.15 8.60 -12.31
C SER A 511 -26.87 8.08 -13.57
N ASN A 512 -26.92 8.87 -14.65
CA ASN A 512 -27.55 8.52 -15.91
C ASN A 512 -26.64 7.67 -16.82
N GLY A 513 -25.38 7.44 -16.41
CA GLY A 513 -24.43 6.63 -17.16
C GLY A 513 -23.68 7.39 -18.25
N SER A 514 -23.65 8.74 -18.19
CA SER A 514 -22.87 9.59 -19.07
C SER A 514 -21.68 10.20 -18.35
N PRO A 515 -20.53 10.43 -19.00
CA PRO A 515 -19.39 11.14 -18.41
C PRO A 515 -19.77 12.59 -18.07
N ILE A 516 -19.38 13.06 -16.89
CA ILE A 516 -19.45 14.47 -16.48
C ILE A 516 -18.29 15.19 -17.17
N GLU A 517 -18.58 16.16 -18.03
CA GLU A 517 -17.56 16.92 -18.71
C GLU A 517 -16.68 17.70 -17.72
N GLY A 518 -15.36 17.67 -17.92
CA GLY A 518 -14.41 18.38 -17.07
C GLY A 518 -14.17 17.75 -15.68
N LEU A 519 -14.68 16.53 -15.43
CA LEU A 519 -14.42 15.84 -14.16
C LEU A 519 -13.72 14.50 -14.38
N TYR A 520 -12.55 14.35 -13.74
CA TYR A 520 -11.71 13.16 -13.80
C TYR A 520 -11.40 12.65 -12.40
N ALA A 521 -11.09 11.35 -12.28
CA ALA A 521 -10.64 10.76 -11.03
C ALA A 521 -9.38 9.91 -11.23
N ALA A 522 -8.44 9.98 -10.28
CA ALA A 522 -7.20 9.20 -10.28
C ALA A 522 -6.93 8.58 -8.89
N GLY A 523 -6.16 7.49 -8.87
CA GLY A 523 -5.86 6.75 -7.64
C GLY A 523 -7.13 6.18 -7.00
N ASN A 524 -7.23 6.24 -5.66
CA ASN A 524 -8.34 5.60 -4.94
C ASN A 524 -9.67 6.40 -4.97
N ASP A 525 -9.71 7.56 -5.61
CA ASP A 525 -10.97 8.25 -5.86
C ASP A 525 -11.74 7.62 -7.03
N MET A 526 -11.06 6.96 -7.98
CA MET A 526 -11.69 6.10 -8.96
C MET A 526 -11.75 4.65 -8.46
N THR A 527 -12.74 3.89 -8.94
CA THR A 527 -12.78 2.45 -8.68
C THR A 527 -11.58 1.79 -9.33
N SER A 528 -10.87 1.00 -8.53
CA SER A 528 -9.65 0.35 -9.00
C SER A 528 -9.92 -0.65 -10.12
N MET A 529 -9.08 -0.64 -11.14
CA MET A 529 -9.09 -1.66 -12.19
C MET A 529 -8.85 -3.07 -11.65
N MET A 530 -8.20 -3.18 -10.49
CA MET A 530 -7.96 -4.46 -9.81
C MET A 530 -9.21 -5.00 -9.10
N ARG A 531 -10.30 -4.25 -9.06
CA ARG A 531 -11.61 -4.67 -8.55
C ARG A 531 -11.58 -5.32 -7.16
N GLY A 532 -10.61 -4.95 -6.33
CA GLY A 532 -10.45 -5.52 -4.98
C GLY A 532 -9.57 -6.77 -4.89
N PHE A 533 -8.98 -7.24 -5.98
CA PHE A 533 -7.95 -8.28 -5.99
C PHE A 533 -6.55 -7.70 -5.81
N TYR A 534 -5.60 -8.53 -5.36
CA TYR A 534 -4.25 -8.06 -5.05
C TYR A 534 -3.16 -8.93 -5.73
N PRO A 535 -3.03 -8.87 -7.06
CA PRO A 535 -2.13 -9.73 -7.84
C PRO A 535 -0.63 -9.51 -7.59
N GLY A 536 -0.22 -8.35 -7.04
CA GLY A 536 1.19 -8.06 -6.81
C GLY A 536 1.45 -6.82 -5.96
N GLY A 537 2.65 -6.69 -5.43
CA GLY A 537 3.05 -5.55 -4.60
C GLY A 537 3.14 -4.24 -5.39
N GLY A 538 2.23 -3.28 -5.10
CA GLY A 538 2.19 -1.98 -5.77
C GLY A 538 1.04 -1.79 -6.75
N ILE A 539 0.02 -2.65 -6.70
CA ILE A 539 -1.19 -2.60 -7.56
C ILE A 539 -2.10 -1.39 -7.31
N THR A 540 -1.82 -0.57 -6.33
CA THR A 540 -2.51 0.70 -6.09
C THR A 540 -1.72 1.86 -6.70
N ILE A 541 -0.40 1.85 -6.60
CA ILE A 541 0.48 2.92 -7.13
C ILE A 541 0.66 2.78 -8.64
N GLY A 542 0.86 1.56 -9.15
CA GLY A 542 1.03 1.31 -10.58
C GLY A 542 -0.14 1.83 -11.42
N PRO A 543 -1.38 1.40 -11.17
CA PRO A 543 -2.55 1.94 -11.85
C PRO A 543 -2.71 3.46 -11.66
N ALA A 544 -2.47 4.00 -10.46
CA ALA A 544 -2.57 5.44 -10.23
C ALA A 544 -1.64 6.23 -11.15
N ILE A 545 -0.40 5.78 -11.37
CA ILE A 545 0.55 6.39 -12.31
C ILE A 545 0.05 6.25 -13.76
N SER A 546 -0.39 5.03 -14.14
CA SER A 546 -0.80 4.72 -15.51
C SER A 546 -2.04 5.52 -15.93
N PHE A 547 -3.04 5.62 -15.05
CA PHE A 547 -4.25 6.39 -15.32
C PHE A 547 -4.05 7.90 -15.20
N SER A 548 -3.13 8.38 -14.36
CA SER A 548 -2.69 9.78 -14.39
C SER A 548 -2.05 10.16 -15.73
N TYR A 549 -1.28 9.25 -16.31
CA TYR A 549 -0.74 9.42 -17.67
C TYR A 549 -1.86 9.45 -18.72
N GLN A 550 -2.83 8.53 -18.64
CA GLN A 550 -3.97 8.49 -19.54
C GLN A 550 -4.81 9.77 -19.50
N ILE A 551 -5.09 10.31 -18.29
CA ILE A 551 -5.79 11.60 -18.15
C ILE A 551 -5.03 12.72 -18.87
N ALA A 552 -3.71 12.79 -18.71
CA ALA A 552 -2.91 13.84 -19.32
C ALA A 552 -2.86 13.73 -20.85
N GLU A 553 -2.81 12.51 -21.40
CA GLU A 553 -2.93 12.29 -22.85
C GLU A 553 -4.31 12.70 -23.37
N TYR A 554 -5.38 12.28 -22.69
CA TYR A 554 -6.75 12.64 -23.08
C TYR A 554 -7.00 14.15 -23.06
N ILE A 555 -6.54 14.86 -22.03
CA ILE A 555 -6.65 16.33 -21.95
C ILE A 555 -5.84 17.01 -23.06
N LYS A 556 -4.67 16.46 -23.44
CA LYS A 556 -3.88 16.93 -24.58
C LYS A 556 -4.65 16.77 -25.90
N GLU A 557 -5.30 15.63 -26.11
CA GLU A 557 -6.13 15.38 -27.30
C GLU A 557 -7.28 16.39 -27.40
N ILE A 558 -7.99 16.67 -26.29
CA ILE A 558 -9.04 17.70 -26.24
C ILE A 558 -8.50 19.07 -26.64
N LYS A 559 -7.31 19.45 -26.14
CA LYS A 559 -6.69 20.76 -26.49
C LYS A 559 -6.37 20.89 -27.98
N HIS A 560 -6.04 19.80 -28.66
CA HIS A 560 -5.71 19.83 -30.09
C HIS A 560 -6.94 19.79 -31.00
N ASN A 561 -8.05 19.24 -30.51
CA ASN A 561 -9.30 19.06 -31.28
C ASN A 561 -10.34 20.18 -31.01
N GLY A 562 -10.13 21.04 -30.04
CA GLY A 562 -10.97 22.21 -29.71
C GLY A 562 -10.20 23.51 -29.85
#